data_ddb8866f51e59de5ef7a36cc8ad820b9
#
_entry.id   ddb8866f51e59de5ef7a36cc8ad820b9
#
_cell.length_a   1.000
_cell.length_b   1.000
_cell.length_c   1.000
_cell.angle_alpha   90.00
_cell.angle_beta   90.00
_cell.angle_gamma   90.00
#
_symmetry.space_group_name_H-M   'P 1'
#
loop_
_entity.id
_entity.type
_entity.pdbx_description
1 polymer ?
#
loop_
_entity_poly.entity_id
_entity_poly.type
_entity_poly.pdbx_seq_one_letter_code
_entity_poly.pdbx_strand_id
1 'polypeptide(L)'
;MPRIVLRTAAAATLAAALLTTSACSDGGGTEKKPRAGGTKDAKPLKWGECSAPTAAEGGGQTPGKDWQCATLDVPLDYADPGGETVPIALIRAKARDQKNRLGSLVFNFGGPGGSGITTLPGAAQEYAALRDRYDLVSFDPRGVGRSAPVRCEDDRQLDAYYAQDNTPATPQQEKAFVDGIKKYGQACQANSGKILPHVGTENAARDLDRIRQALGDEKLNYFGISYGTELGGVYAHLFPKNVGRAVFDAVVDPTATSEQGSLGQAKGFQLALGNFAQDCVNRGDECRLQGSTPKEIEANVIALQKRLAAKPIAGIGDRMLTESAAANGIAQALYSKELWPLLEQGLDEAEGGQGQLLMALSDALNGRDQQGRYSNIGAANTAINCADTKERYTLAQTKAKLPEFRAASPVFGDFLGWSMLSCTDWPVPGAWHTPDVSAPGSAPIVVIGNTGDPATPYEGARKMVERLGKGVGVELTYKGEGHGAYNSGDKCVQQAVNSYLLDGKVPPAGTVCTPAPAPTPTSTSTSTSTSSPAAA
;
A
#
# COMPACT_ATOMS: atom_id res chain seq x y z
N MET A 1 57.76 -5.53 22.55
CA MET A 1 59.18 -5.56 22.16
C MET A 1 59.41 -6.74 21.26
N PRO A 2 60.28 -6.72 20.29
CA PRO A 2 60.36 -5.75 19.17
C PRO A 2 60.38 -6.47 17.78
N ARG A 3 60.07 -5.73 16.73
CA ARG A 3 60.94 -5.40 15.57
C ARG A 3 61.35 -6.56 14.64
N ILE A 4 61.40 -6.53 13.33
CA ILE A 4 61.92 -5.58 12.29
C ILE A 4 61.59 -6.19 10.92
N VAL A 5 60.96 -5.56 9.90
CA VAL A 5 61.52 -4.74 8.82
C VAL A 5 62.38 -5.51 7.76
N LEU A 6 62.05 -5.45 6.50
CA LEU A 6 62.62 -4.77 5.32
C LEU A 6 62.26 -5.50 4.02
N ARG A 7 61.57 -4.87 3.07
CA ARG A 7 62.12 -4.16 1.85
C ARG A 7 62.87 -5.04 0.86
N THR A 8 62.44 -5.06 -0.39
CA THR A 8 62.91 -4.33 -1.60
C THR A 8 62.19 -4.85 -2.83
N ALA A 9 61.56 -4.15 -3.66
CA ALA A 9 61.81 -3.22 -4.75
C ALA A 9 62.69 -3.74 -5.91
N ALA A 10 62.14 -3.71 -7.11
CA ALA A 10 62.65 -3.30 -8.43
C ALA A 10 61.94 -4.08 -9.54
N ALA A 11 61.21 -3.49 -10.39
CA ALA A 11 61.43 -2.59 -11.53
C ALA A 11 61.64 -3.32 -12.87
N ALA A 12 60.66 -3.08 -13.75
CA ALA A 12 60.68 -2.76 -15.17
C ALA A 12 61.36 -3.68 -16.20
N THR A 13 60.71 -4.06 -17.26
CA THR A 13 60.83 -3.46 -18.60
C THR A 13 59.92 -4.09 -19.64
N LEU A 14 59.51 -3.28 -20.62
CA LEU A 14 58.74 -3.52 -21.84
C LEU A 14 59.34 -4.59 -22.77
N ALA A 15 58.51 -5.29 -23.51
CA ALA A 15 58.64 -5.42 -24.97
C ALA A 15 57.36 -5.99 -25.62
N ALA A 16 56.93 -5.37 -26.66
CA ALA A 16 55.87 -5.78 -27.56
C ALA A 16 56.34 -6.77 -28.60
N ALA A 17 55.51 -7.72 -29.02
CA ALA A 17 55.52 -8.25 -30.38
C ALA A 17 54.26 -9.08 -30.68
N LEU A 18 53.84 -8.93 -31.89
CA LEU A 18 52.60 -9.32 -32.57
C LEU A 18 52.51 -10.81 -32.97
N LEU A 19 51.23 -11.22 -33.18
CA LEU A 19 50.67 -12.25 -34.14
C LEU A 19 50.94 -13.74 -33.84
N THR A 20 49.93 -14.57 -33.73
CA THR A 20 49.11 -15.24 -34.76
C THR A 20 48.14 -16.27 -34.11
N THR A 21 46.95 -16.29 -34.64
CA THR A 21 45.89 -17.33 -34.70
C THR A 21 46.18 -18.74 -34.24
N SER A 22 45.28 -19.32 -33.44
CA SER A 22 44.59 -20.57 -33.72
C SER A 22 43.49 -20.86 -32.69
N ALA A 23 42.37 -21.32 -33.23
CA ALA A 23 41.17 -21.73 -32.51
C ALA A 23 41.39 -23.04 -31.74
N CYS A 24 40.75 -23.14 -30.53
CA CYS A 24 40.05 -24.36 -30.10
C CYS A 24 39.17 -24.02 -28.88
N SER A 25 37.99 -24.58 -28.90
CA SER A 25 36.88 -24.52 -27.96
C SER A 25 37.29 -24.93 -26.54
N ASP A 26 36.75 -24.21 -25.53
CA ASP A 26 36.15 -24.89 -24.39
C ASP A 26 35.16 -23.95 -23.65
N GLY A 27 34.11 -24.54 -23.10
CA GLY A 27 32.92 -23.89 -22.61
C GLY A 27 33.14 -23.11 -21.31
N GLY A 28 32.70 -21.86 -21.35
CA GLY A 28 32.49 -21.01 -20.18
C GLY A 28 31.11 -20.38 -20.29
N GLY A 29 30.19 -20.80 -19.45
CA GLY A 29 28.85 -20.25 -19.39
C GLY A 29 28.88 -18.77 -19.07
N THR A 30 28.61 -17.94 -20.05
CA THR A 30 28.32 -16.52 -19.87
C THR A 30 26.87 -16.37 -19.48
N GLU A 31 26.60 -15.92 -18.25
CA GLU A 31 25.32 -15.35 -17.86
C GLU A 31 24.93 -14.27 -18.90
N LYS A 32 23.90 -14.57 -19.66
CA LYS A 32 23.31 -13.59 -20.56
C LYS A 32 22.54 -12.57 -19.71
N LYS A 33 23.11 -11.39 -19.51
CA LYS A 33 22.33 -10.21 -19.12
C LYS A 33 21.15 -10.08 -20.10
N PRO A 34 19.90 -9.87 -19.60
CA PRO A 34 18.77 -9.66 -20.46
C PRO A 34 19.05 -8.44 -21.36
N ARG A 35 19.09 -8.63 -22.66
CA ARG A 35 19.08 -7.54 -23.62
C ARG A 35 17.75 -6.81 -23.44
N ALA A 36 17.80 -5.52 -23.17
CA ALA A 36 16.66 -4.62 -23.34
C ALA A 36 16.17 -4.76 -24.80
N GLY A 37 15.09 -5.51 -25.00
CA GLY A 37 14.47 -5.70 -26.29
C GLY A 37 13.97 -4.35 -26.79
N GLY A 38 14.53 -3.86 -27.88
CA GLY A 38 14.02 -2.70 -28.62
C GLY A 38 12.55 -2.99 -28.98
N THR A 39 11.65 -2.23 -28.39
CA THR A 39 10.21 -2.38 -28.57
C THR A 39 9.80 -1.68 -29.85
N LYS A 40 9.11 -2.41 -30.72
CA LYS A 40 8.23 -1.82 -31.74
C LYS A 40 7.26 -0.87 -31.03
N ASP A 41 7.05 0.32 -31.59
CA ASP A 41 6.21 1.37 -31.03
C ASP A 41 4.94 0.83 -30.42
N ALA A 42 4.67 1.17 -29.15
CA ALA A 42 3.44 0.81 -28.47
C ALA A 42 2.26 1.42 -29.25
N LYS A 43 1.24 0.63 -29.56
CA LYS A 43 0.05 1.16 -30.24
C LYS A 43 -0.60 2.22 -29.35
N PRO A 44 -1.01 3.37 -29.92
CA PRO A 44 -1.71 4.39 -29.17
C PRO A 44 -2.95 3.85 -28.46
N LEU A 45 -3.17 4.26 -27.21
CA LEU A 45 -4.34 3.87 -26.44
C LEU A 45 -5.63 4.39 -27.10
N LYS A 46 -6.62 3.53 -27.20
CA LYS A 46 -7.96 3.89 -27.65
C LYS A 46 -8.81 4.25 -26.43
N TRP A 47 -8.93 5.54 -26.18
CA TRP A 47 -9.71 6.07 -25.07
C TRP A 47 -11.20 6.15 -25.45
N GLY A 48 -12.07 5.62 -24.59
CA GLY A 48 -13.52 5.64 -24.70
C GLY A 48 -14.20 6.03 -23.41
N GLU A 49 -15.52 5.95 -23.37
CA GLU A 49 -16.30 6.14 -22.14
C GLU A 49 -16.01 5.01 -21.13
N CYS A 50 -16.03 5.37 -19.85
CA CYS A 50 -15.87 4.38 -18.78
C CYS A 50 -17.22 3.74 -18.47
N SER A 51 -17.23 2.40 -18.36
CA SER A 51 -18.36 1.66 -17.80
C SER A 51 -18.36 1.78 -16.25
N ALA A 52 -19.51 1.52 -15.64
CA ALA A 52 -19.59 1.39 -14.18
C ALA A 52 -18.66 0.28 -13.66
N PRO A 53 -18.07 0.45 -12.46
CA PRO A 53 -17.27 -0.59 -11.83
C PRO A 53 -18.07 -1.88 -11.61
N THR A 54 -17.42 -3.01 -11.83
CA THR A 54 -17.98 -4.34 -11.55
C THR A 54 -17.90 -4.65 -10.05
N ALA A 55 -18.56 -5.71 -9.60
CA ALA A 55 -18.42 -6.18 -8.21
C ALA A 55 -16.96 -6.49 -7.86
N ALA A 56 -16.19 -7.13 -8.78
CA ALA A 56 -14.77 -7.43 -8.57
C ALA A 56 -13.88 -6.18 -8.40
N GLU A 57 -14.38 -5.02 -8.78
CA GLU A 57 -13.71 -3.73 -8.60
C GLU A 57 -14.22 -2.97 -7.37
N GLY A 58 -15.11 -3.54 -6.58
CA GLY A 58 -15.73 -2.88 -5.44
C GLY A 58 -17.07 -2.21 -5.74
N GLY A 59 -17.61 -2.40 -6.95
CA GLY A 59 -18.86 -1.77 -7.36
C GLY A 59 -18.76 -0.25 -7.49
N GLY A 60 -19.91 0.42 -7.63
CA GLY A 60 -19.97 1.89 -7.68
C GLY A 60 -20.69 2.43 -8.92
N GLN A 61 -20.67 3.74 -9.05
CA GLN A 61 -21.27 4.45 -10.18
C GLN A 61 -20.25 4.73 -11.27
N THR A 62 -20.74 4.97 -12.50
CA THR A 62 -19.88 5.42 -13.60
C THR A 62 -19.14 6.69 -13.21
N PRO A 63 -17.82 6.79 -13.48
CA PRO A 63 -17.00 7.92 -13.06
C PRO A 63 -17.43 9.31 -13.61
N GLY A 64 -18.29 9.33 -14.64
CA GLY A 64 -18.77 10.55 -15.26
C GLY A 64 -18.01 10.95 -16.53
N LYS A 65 -18.47 12.02 -17.19
CA LYS A 65 -18.02 12.42 -18.54
C LYS A 65 -16.58 12.94 -18.61
N ASP A 66 -16.03 13.36 -17.48
CA ASP A 66 -14.64 13.86 -17.40
C ASP A 66 -13.61 12.74 -17.53
N TRP A 67 -14.05 11.50 -17.39
CA TRP A 67 -13.23 10.31 -17.36
C TRP A 67 -13.29 9.53 -18.66
N GLN A 68 -12.13 9.03 -19.04
CA GLN A 68 -11.97 8.14 -20.19
C GLN A 68 -11.24 6.88 -19.76
N CYS A 69 -11.66 5.74 -20.30
CA CYS A 69 -11.06 4.45 -20.03
C CYS A 69 -10.42 3.87 -21.30
N ALA A 70 -9.39 3.06 -21.11
CA ALA A 70 -8.69 2.35 -22.18
C ALA A 70 -8.19 1.00 -21.66
N THR A 71 -7.78 0.14 -22.58
CA THR A 71 -7.09 -1.13 -22.27
C THR A 71 -5.79 -1.18 -23.05
N LEU A 72 -4.73 -1.63 -22.38
CA LEU A 72 -3.42 -1.88 -22.96
C LEU A 72 -3.08 -3.37 -22.80
N ASP A 73 -2.85 -4.07 -23.91
CA ASP A 73 -2.34 -5.42 -23.86
C ASP A 73 -0.83 -5.42 -23.61
N VAL A 74 -0.40 -6.13 -22.58
CA VAL A 74 1.01 -6.33 -22.21
C VAL A 74 1.35 -7.81 -22.19
N PRO A 75 2.62 -8.22 -22.31
CA PRO A 75 2.99 -9.63 -22.21
C PRO A 75 2.54 -10.22 -20.87
N LEU A 76 1.94 -11.41 -20.89
CA LEU A 76 1.68 -12.18 -19.67
C LEU A 76 3.02 -12.51 -19.00
N ASP A 77 3.96 -13.04 -19.78
CA ASP A 77 5.33 -13.33 -19.36
C ASP A 77 6.32 -12.42 -20.10
N TYR A 78 7.06 -11.60 -19.37
CA TYR A 78 8.12 -10.75 -19.95
C TYR A 78 9.37 -11.51 -20.40
N ALA A 79 9.50 -12.80 -20.04
CA ALA A 79 10.52 -13.67 -20.60
C ALA A 79 10.15 -14.16 -22.02
N ASP A 80 8.83 -14.20 -22.34
CA ASP A 80 8.28 -14.49 -23.67
C ASP A 80 7.37 -13.35 -24.17
N PRO A 81 7.92 -12.22 -24.57
CA PRO A 81 7.13 -11.03 -24.92
C PRO A 81 6.32 -11.17 -26.22
N GLY A 82 6.53 -12.23 -26.98
CA GLY A 82 5.76 -12.58 -28.18
C GLY A 82 4.61 -13.55 -27.94
N GLY A 83 4.50 -14.06 -26.71
CA GLY A 83 3.50 -15.03 -26.30
C GLY A 83 2.14 -14.40 -25.97
N GLU A 84 1.48 -14.97 -24.96
CA GLU A 84 0.17 -14.47 -24.51
C GLU A 84 0.26 -13.08 -23.88
N THR A 85 -0.85 -12.34 -23.94
CA THR A 85 -0.97 -11.02 -23.35
C THR A 85 -2.01 -11.00 -22.25
N VAL A 86 -1.88 -10.02 -21.35
CA VAL A 86 -2.85 -9.69 -20.32
C VAL A 86 -3.31 -8.24 -20.53
N PRO A 87 -4.64 -7.96 -20.44
CA PRO A 87 -5.16 -6.62 -20.55
C PRO A 87 -4.87 -5.83 -19.27
N ILE A 88 -4.34 -4.62 -19.40
CA ILE A 88 -4.21 -3.65 -18.33
C ILE A 88 -5.26 -2.55 -18.56
N ALA A 89 -6.17 -2.40 -17.63
CA ALA A 89 -7.20 -1.37 -17.67
C ALA A 89 -6.65 -0.05 -17.14
N LEU A 90 -6.97 1.04 -17.84
CA LEU A 90 -6.55 2.40 -17.50
C LEU A 90 -7.74 3.34 -17.44
N ILE A 91 -7.62 4.35 -16.59
CA ILE A 91 -8.53 5.48 -16.49
C ILE A 91 -7.75 6.79 -16.55
N ARG A 92 -8.32 7.82 -17.16
CA ARG A 92 -7.75 9.17 -17.12
C ARG A 92 -8.79 10.27 -17.03
N ALA A 93 -8.40 11.39 -16.40
CA ALA A 93 -9.01 12.70 -16.55
C ALA A 93 -7.99 13.63 -17.20
N LYS A 94 -8.33 14.25 -18.32
CA LYS A 94 -7.41 15.17 -19.02
C LYS A 94 -7.11 16.41 -18.18
N ALA A 95 -5.89 16.95 -18.35
CA ALA A 95 -5.51 18.23 -17.82
C ALA A 95 -6.50 19.32 -18.24
N ARG A 96 -6.80 20.27 -17.36
CA ARG A 96 -7.68 21.40 -17.66
C ARG A 96 -7.03 22.37 -18.65
N ASP A 97 -5.73 22.64 -18.48
CA ASP A 97 -4.93 23.46 -19.39
C ASP A 97 -4.11 22.58 -20.35
N GLN A 98 -4.75 22.16 -21.43
CA GLN A 98 -4.13 21.31 -22.45
C GLN A 98 -2.98 22.01 -23.20
N LYS A 99 -2.93 23.36 -23.23
CA LYS A 99 -1.85 24.11 -23.91
C LYS A 99 -0.54 24.02 -23.13
N ASN A 100 -0.62 23.98 -21.81
CA ASN A 100 0.51 23.92 -20.90
C ASN A 100 0.63 22.55 -20.21
N ARG A 101 0.08 21.49 -20.83
CA ARG A 101 0.15 20.13 -20.31
C ARG A 101 1.59 19.69 -20.11
N LEU A 102 1.87 19.11 -18.92
CA LEU A 102 3.21 18.59 -18.55
C LEU A 102 3.40 17.10 -18.90
N GLY A 103 2.35 16.39 -19.23
CA GLY A 103 2.35 14.96 -19.46
C GLY A 103 1.26 14.27 -18.64
N SER A 104 1.40 12.96 -18.47
CA SER A 104 0.54 12.19 -17.57
C SER A 104 1.18 12.10 -16.19
N LEU A 105 0.37 12.15 -15.13
CA LEU A 105 0.74 11.78 -13.77
C LEU A 105 0.03 10.47 -13.46
N VAL A 106 0.80 9.39 -13.32
CA VAL A 106 0.27 8.04 -13.11
C VAL A 106 0.23 7.74 -11.62
N PHE A 107 -0.94 7.33 -11.13
CA PHE A 107 -1.20 7.00 -9.73
C PHE A 107 -1.25 5.49 -9.51
N ASN A 108 -0.72 5.05 -8.37
CA ASN A 108 -1.02 3.75 -7.78
C ASN A 108 -1.31 3.95 -6.28
N PHE A 109 -2.50 3.54 -5.85
CA PHE A 109 -3.03 3.75 -4.50
C PHE A 109 -2.67 2.63 -3.53
N GLY A 110 -1.91 1.65 -3.96
CA GLY A 110 -1.38 0.63 -3.07
C GLY A 110 -2.28 -0.57 -2.86
N GLY A 111 -2.26 -1.06 -1.66
CA GLY A 111 -2.84 -2.32 -1.20
C GLY A 111 -1.74 -3.32 -0.81
N PRO A 112 -1.12 -4.12 -1.71
CA PRO A 112 -1.42 -4.29 -3.14
C PRO A 112 -2.82 -4.78 -3.41
N GLY A 113 -3.30 -4.60 -4.64
CA GLY A 113 -4.62 -5.08 -5.05
C GLY A 113 -5.71 -4.00 -5.12
N GLY A 114 -5.40 -2.75 -4.75
CA GLY A 114 -6.31 -1.62 -4.93
C GLY A 114 -6.54 -1.28 -6.42
N SER A 115 -7.82 -1.12 -6.82
CA SER A 115 -8.19 -0.71 -8.17
C SER A 115 -7.97 0.79 -8.37
N GLY A 116 -7.08 1.15 -9.28
CA GLY A 116 -6.89 2.55 -9.66
C GLY A 116 -8.05 3.13 -10.45
N ILE A 117 -8.80 2.28 -11.16
CA ILE A 117 -9.99 2.65 -11.93
C ILE A 117 -11.10 3.20 -11.01
N THR A 118 -11.27 2.60 -9.84
CA THR A 118 -12.30 3.02 -8.88
C THR A 118 -11.80 4.11 -7.93
N THR A 119 -10.54 4.06 -7.54
CA THR A 119 -10.00 4.97 -6.51
C THR A 119 -9.74 6.37 -7.05
N LEU A 120 -9.10 6.52 -8.22
CA LEU A 120 -8.74 7.84 -8.73
C LEU A 120 -9.93 8.79 -8.93
N PRO A 121 -11.08 8.37 -9.49
CA PRO A 121 -12.24 9.26 -9.60
C PRO A 121 -12.75 9.78 -8.26
N GLY A 122 -12.76 8.93 -7.24
CA GLY A 122 -13.18 9.31 -5.88
C GLY A 122 -12.24 10.31 -5.21
N ALA A 123 -10.93 10.15 -5.43
CA ALA A 123 -9.88 11.00 -4.87
C ALA A 123 -9.53 12.24 -5.73
N ALA A 124 -10.14 12.40 -6.91
CA ALA A 124 -9.72 13.41 -7.91
C ALA A 124 -9.74 14.86 -7.40
N GLN A 125 -10.61 15.17 -6.45
CA GLN A 125 -10.70 16.51 -5.89
C GLN A 125 -9.45 16.89 -5.08
N GLU A 126 -8.83 15.93 -4.43
CA GLU A 126 -7.60 16.12 -3.66
C GLU A 126 -6.42 16.47 -4.57
N TYR A 127 -6.44 15.98 -5.82
CA TYR A 127 -5.43 16.23 -6.84
C TYR A 127 -5.83 17.32 -7.85
N ALA A 128 -6.84 18.14 -7.53
CA ALA A 128 -7.39 19.14 -8.44
C ALA A 128 -6.34 20.13 -8.97
N ALA A 129 -5.40 20.56 -8.11
CA ALA A 129 -4.30 21.45 -8.51
C ALA A 129 -3.34 20.80 -9.51
N LEU A 130 -3.08 19.50 -9.40
CA LEU A 130 -2.24 18.76 -10.32
C LEU A 130 -2.94 18.55 -11.68
N ARG A 131 -4.28 18.36 -11.67
CA ARG A 131 -5.09 18.24 -12.89
C ARG A 131 -5.06 19.48 -13.77
N ASP A 132 -4.67 20.63 -13.27
CA ASP A 132 -4.56 21.82 -14.12
C ASP A 132 -3.55 21.60 -15.25
N ARG A 133 -2.45 20.86 -14.99
CA ARG A 133 -1.36 20.67 -15.95
C ARG A 133 -0.99 19.23 -16.27
N TYR A 134 -1.52 18.24 -15.51
CA TYR A 134 -1.34 16.83 -15.80
C TYR A 134 -2.63 16.16 -16.22
N ASP A 135 -2.56 15.25 -17.18
CA ASP A 135 -3.57 14.22 -17.27
C ASP A 135 -3.41 13.32 -16.04
N LEU A 136 -4.44 13.24 -15.19
CA LEU A 136 -4.43 12.29 -14.07
C LEU A 136 -4.77 10.91 -14.63
N VAL A 137 -3.87 9.96 -14.46
CA VAL A 137 -4.01 8.60 -14.97
C VAL A 137 -3.88 7.61 -13.83
N SER A 138 -4.71 6.57 -13.81
CA SER A 138 -4.48 5.41 -12.98
C SER A 138 -4.79 4.12 -13.76
N PHE A 139 -4.49 3.00 -13.16
CA PHE A 139 -4.65 1.70 -13.78
C PHE A 139 -4.93 0.63 -12.73
N ASP A 140 -5.52 -0.47 -13.14
CA ASP A 140 -5.54 -1.68 -12.36
C ASP A 140 -4.27 -2.48 -12.68
N PRO A 141 -3.39 -2.76 -11.71
CA PRO A 141 -2.26 -3.65 -11.94
C PRO A 141 -2.73 -5.03 -12.39
N ARG A 142 -1.86 -5.80 -13.05
CA ARG A 142 -2.15 -7.19 -13.40
C ARG A 142 -2.65 -7.99 -12.20
N GLY A 143 -3.69 -8.76 -12.37
CA GLY A 143 -4.35 -9.49 -11.29
C GLY A 143 -5.38 -8.69 -10.49
N VAL A 144 -5.57 -7.40 -10.78
CA VAL A 144 -6.46 -6.48 -10.04
C VAL A 144 -7.62 -6.02 -10.92
N GLY A 145 -8.81 -5.90 -10.36
CA GLY A 145 -9.97 -5.23 -10.94
C GLY A 145 -10.31 -5.73 -12.35
N ARG A 146 -10.06 -4.91 -13.39
CA ARG A 146 -10.28 -5.25 -14.81
C ARG A 146 -9.04 -5.85 -15.49
N SER A 147 -7.92 -5.91 -14.83
CA SER A 147 -6.64 -6.37 -15.40
C SER A 147 -6.39 -7.84 -15.09
N ALA A 148 -7.21 -8.73 -15.64
CA ALA A 148 -7.18 -10.17 -15.40
C ALA A 148 -7.21 -10.52 -13.91
N PRO A 149 -8.30 -10.20 -13.19
CA PRO A 149 -8.37 -10.28 -11.74
C PRO A 149 -8.08 -11.66 -11.19
N VAL A 150 -7.25 -11.74 -10.16
CA VAL A 150 -7.10 -12.95 -9.35
C VAL A 150 -8.42 -13.25 -8.66
N ARG A 151 -8.90 -14.47 -8.79
CA ARG A 151 -10.10 -15.02 -8.15
C ARG A 151 -9.73 -16.27 -7.40
N CYS A 152 -10.11 -16.34 -6.14
CA CYS A 152 -9.85 -17.49 -5.28
C CYS A 152 -11.15 -18.18 -4.89
N GLU A 153 -12.05 -17.48 -4.23
CA GLU A 153 -13.32 -17.95 -3.71
C GLU A 153 -14.46 -17.03 -4.13
N ASP A 154 -15.71 -17.51 -4.09
CA ASP A 154 -16.91 -16.70 -4.30
C ASP A 154 -17.29 -15.89 -3.03
N ASP A 155 -18.25 -14.96 -3.14
CA ASP A 155 -18.65 -14.07 -2.04
C ASP A 155 -19.08 -14.83 -0.78
N ARG A 156 -19.82 -15.94 -0.93
CA ARG A 156 -20.26 -16.77 0.20
C ARG A 156 -19.09 -17.50 0.87
N GLN A 157 -18.14 -17.97 0.06
CA GLN A 157 -16.93 -18.63 0.58
C GLN A 157 -16.05 -17.61 1.29
N LEU A 158 -15.96 -16.38 0.78
CA LEU A 158 -15.25 -15.27 1.42
C LEU A 158 -15.92 -14.83 2.73
N ASP A 159 -17.25 -14.78 2.80
CA ASP A 159 -17.95 -14.58 4.08
C ASP A 159 -17.54 -15.63 5.12
N ALA A 160 -17.45 -16.90 4.73
CA ALA A 160 -17.01 -17.97 5.61
C ALA A 160 -15.51 -17.88 5.95
N TYR A 161 -14.68 -17.45 5.01
CA TYR A 161 -13.24 -17.26 5.22
C TYR A 161 -12.98 -16.13 6.22
N TYR A 162 -13.59 -14.96 6.05
CA TYR A 162 -13.40 -13.80 6.93
C TYR A 162 -14.12 -13.94 8.29
N ALA A 163 -15.05 -14.89 8.42
CA ALA A 163 -15.65 -15.23 9.71
C ALA A 163 -14.76 -16.15 10.57
N GLN A 164 -13.67 -16.71 10.02
CA GLN A 164 -12.74 -17.53 10.78
C GLN A 164 -11.98 -16.72 11.83
N ASP A 165 -11.58 -17.42 12.88
CA ASP A 165 -10.70 -16.85 13.89
C ASP A 165 -9.25 -16.74 13.36
N ASN A 166 -8.77 -15.52 13.22
CA ASN A 166 -7.41 -15.22 12.75
C ASN A 166 -6.37 -15.18 13.88
N THR A 167 -6.79 -15.43 15.12
CA THR A 167 -5.95 -15.45 16.33
C THR A 167 -6.13 -16.76 17.10
N PRO A 168 -5.85 -17.92 16.47
CA PRO A 168 -6.14 -19.23 17.05
C PRO A 168 -5.43 -19.44 18.38
N ALA A 169 -6.16 -19.86 19.41
CA ALA A 169 -5.69 -20.05 20.78
C ALA A 169 -5.48 -21.52 21.16
N THR A 170 -6.09 -22.47 20.42
CA THR A 170 -6.02 -23.89 20.69
C THR A 170 -5.43 -24.66 19.52
N PRO A 171 -4.83 -25.85 19.74
CA PRO A 171 -4.29 -26.66 18.65
C PRO A 171 -5.31 -27.02 17.57
N GLN A 172 -6.59 -27.14 17.93
CA GLN A 172 -7.67 -27.38 16.96
C GLN A 172 -7.93 -26.15 16.09
N GLN A 173 -7.94 -24.95 16.68
CA GLN A 173 -8.09 -23.68 15.95
C GLN A 173 -6.87 -23.41 15.07
N GLU A 174 -5.64 -23.65 15.58
CA GLU A 174 -4.40 -23.55 14.79
C GLU A 174 -4.46 -24.43 13.54
N LYS A 175 -4.91 -25.68 13.70
CA LYS A 175 -5.06 -26.59 12.56
C LYS A 175 -6.13 -26.07 11.57
N ALA A 176 -7.27 -25.62 12.05
CA ALA A 176 -8.33 -25.09 11.19
C ALA A 176 -7.87 -23.85 10.42
N PHE A 177 -7.13 -22.96 11.09
CA PHE A 177 -6.55 -21.75 10.47
C PHE A 177 -5.55 -22.09 9.35
N VAL A 178 -4.61 -23.00 9.60
CA VAL A 178 -3.63 -23.45 8.58
C VAL A 178 -4.32 -24.18 7.42
N ASP A 179 -5.31 -25.05 7.71
CA ASP A 179 -6.10 -25.74 6.68
C ASP A 179 -6.89 -24.72 5.83
N GLY A 180 -7.41 -23.65 6.44
CA GLY A 180 -8.10 -22.55 5.75
C GLY A 180 -7.18 -21.82 4.77
N ILE A 181 -5.98 -21.43 5.20
CA ILE A 181 -4.96 -20.80 4.34
C ILE A 181 -4.61 -21.70 3.15
N LYS A 182 -4.37 -22.99 3.42
CA LYS A 182 -4.05 -23.95 2.36
C LYS A 182 -5.20 -24.12 1.35
N LYS A 183 -6.43 -24.24 1.83
CA LYS A 183 -7.63 -24.32 0.99
C LYS A 183 -7.77 -23.07 0.12
N TYR A 184 -7.54 -21.89 0.69
CA TYR A 184 -7.59 -20.62 -0.03
C TYR A 184 -6.55 -20.57 -1.16
N GLY A 185 -5.29 -20.94 -0.88
CA GLY A 185 -4.23 -21.02 -1.90
C GLY A 185 -4.57 -22.02 -3.03
N GLN A 186 -5.17 -23.18 -2.69
CA GLN A 186 -5.64 -24.14 -3.69
C GLN A 186 -6.77 -23.60 -4.56
N ALA A 187 -7.71 -22.84 -3.97
CA ALA A 187 -8.78 -22.18 -4.71
C ALA A 187 -8.24 -21.11 -5.66
N CYS A 188 -7.24 -20.32 -5.21
CA CYS A 188 -6.55 -19.36 -6.06
C CYS A 188 -5.86 -20.06 -7.25
N GLN A 189 -5.18 -21.18 -7.02
CA GLN A 189 -4.54 -21.97 -8.08
C GLN A 189 -5.56 -22.52 -9.08
N ALA A 190 -6.68 -23.04 -8.60
CA ALA A 190 -7.72 -23.60 -9.46
C ALA A 190 -8.39 -22.54 -10.34
N ASN A 191 -8.66 -21.34 -9.78
CA ASN A 191 -9.44 -20.31 -10.46
C ASN A 191 -8.58 -19.25 -11.18
N SER A 192 -7.29 -19.13 -10.84
CA SER A 192 -6.39 -18.11 -11.38
C SER A 192 -4.97 -18.60 -11.65
N GLY A 193 -4.72 -19.91 -11.65
CA GLY A 193 -3.38 -20.49 -11.72
C GLY A 193 -2.51 -19.98 -12.87
N LYS A 194 -3.12 -19.56 -13.98
CA LYS A 194 -2.41 -19.03 -15.14
C LYS A 194 -1.77 -17.66 -14.87
N ILE A 195 -2.44 -16.76 -14.15
CA ILE A 195 -1.93 -15.41 -13.88
C ILE A 195 -1.04 -15.36 -12.63
N LEU A 196 -1.22 -16.27 -11.65
CA LEU A 196 -0.52 -16.22 -10.35
C LEU A 196 1.01 -16.09 -10.45
N PRO A 197 1.72 -16.80 -11.37
CA PRO A 197 3.18 -16.64 -11.49
C PRO A 197 3.62 -15.27 -12.02
N HIS A 198 2.69 -14.49 -12.51
CA HIS A 198 2.97 -13.26 -13.25
C HIS A 198 2.47 -11.98 -12.58
N VAL A 199 1.81 -12.07 -11.39
CA VAL A 199 1.23 -10.90 -10.71
C VAL A 199 2.24 -10.08 -9.90
N GLY A 200 3.46 -10.57 -9.70
CA GLY A 200 4.47 -9.92 -8.87
C GLY A 200 4.86 -8.51 -9.34
N THR A 201 5.39 -7.74 -8.40
CA THR A 201 5.69 -6.30 -8.53
C THR A 201 6.68 -5.99 -9.65
N GLU A 202 7.64 -6.86 -9.95
CA GLU A 202 8.56 -6.64 -11.07
C GLU A 202 7.83 -6.61 -12.42
N ASN A 203 6.86 -7.50 -12.63
CA ASN A 203 6.04 -7.51 -13.85
C ASN A 203 5.14 -6.27 -13.92
N ALA A 204 4.54 -5.86 -12.80
CA ALA A 204 3.75 -4.63 -12.71
C ALA A 204 4.59 -3.37 -13.00
N ALA A 205 5.86 -3.34 -12.56
CA ALA A 205 6.79 -2.26 -12.88
C ALA A 205 7.14 -2.22 -14.38
N ARG A 206 7.25 -3.39 -15.04
CA ARG A 206 7.41 -3.46 -16.51
C ARG A 206 6.14 -2.99 -17.22
N ASP A 207 4.96 -3.29 -16.69
CA ASP A 207 3.69 -2.75 -17.21
C ASP A 207 3.65 -1.23 -17.11
N LEU A 208 4.14 -0.63 -16.02
CA LEU A 208 4.25 0.83 -15.89
C LEU A 208 5.09 1.46 -17.03
N ASP A 209 6.18 0.82 -17.44
CA ASP A 209 6.95 1.34 -18.59
C ASP A 209 6.19 1.20 -19.91
N ARG A 210 5.40 0.13 -20.07
CA ARG A 210 4.49 -0.01 -21.22
C ARG A 210 3.38 1.04 -21.23
N ILE A 211 2.81 1.33 -20.06
CA ILE A 211 1.81 2.40 -19.89
C ILE A 211 2.42 3.74 -20.26
N ARG A 212 3.61 4.10 -19.73
CA ARG A 212 4.34 5.32 -20.09
C ARG A 212 4.50 5.45 -21.61
N GLN A 213 4.97 4.41 -22.27
CA GLN A 213 5.14 4.38 -23.73
C GLN A 213 3.81 4.59 -24.47
N ALA A 214 2.75 3.91 -24.03
CA ALA A 214 1.43 3.98 -24.66
C ALA A 214 0.74 5.35 -24.44
N LEU A 215 1.08 6.05 -23.34
CA LEU A 215 0.67 7.43 -23.07
C LEU A 215 1.45 8.44 -23.94
N GLY A 216 2.57 8.03 -24.56
CA GLY A 216 3.47 8.89 -25.34
C GLY A 216 4.37 9.76 -24.49
N ASP A 217 4.53 9.45 -23.21
CA ASP A 217 5.37 10.24 -22.30
C ASP A 217 6.83 9.74 -22.37
N GLU A 218 7.79 10.67 -22.50
CA GLU A 218 9.22 10.36 -22.50
C GLU A 218 9.65 9.78 -21.15
N LYS A 219 9.10 10.33 -20.05
CA LYS A 219 9.37 9.91 -18.68
C LYS A 219 8.08 9.66 -17.92
N LEU A 220 8.15 8.74 -16.95
CA LEU A 220 7.04 8.46 -16.05
C LEU A 220 6.98 9.51 -14.94
N ASN A 221 5.94 10.37 -14.93
CA ASN A 221 5.62 11.09 -13.72
C ASN A 221 4.67 10.21 -12.90
N TYR A 222 4.97 10.06 -11.61
CA TYR A 222 4.35 9.02 -10.80
C TYR A 222 3.99 9.50 -9.39
N PHE A 223 2.87 9.03 -8.90
CA PHE A 223 2.44 9.23 -7.52
C PHE A 223 2.07 7.87 -6.92
N GLY A 224 2.97 7.31 -6.13
CA GLY A 224 2.78 6.04 -5.44
C GLY A 224 2.39 6.24 -3.99
N ILE A 225 1.37 5.53 -3.53
CA ILE A 225 0.91 5.54 -2.14
C ILE A 225 1.01 4.12 -1.60
N SER A 226 1.53 3.95 -0.38
CA SER A 226 1.60 2.64 0.28
C SER A 226 2.41 1.63 -0.56
N TYR A 227 1.88 0.46 -0.88
CA TYR A 227 2.50 -0.47 -1.84
C TYR A 227 2.88 0.20 -3.17
N GLY A 228 2.17 1.24 -3.60
CA GLY A 228 2.55 2.02 -4.79
C GLY A 228 3.96 2.61 -4.69
N THR A 229 4.50 2.79 -3.50
CA THR A 229 5.89 3.26 -3.29
C THR A 229 6.91 2.14 -3.55
N GLU A 230 6.59 0.89 -3.20
CA GLU A 230 7.40 -0.27 -3.55
C GLU A 230 7.39 -0.50 -5.06
N LEU A 231 6.22 -0.48 -5.69
CA LEU A 231 6.09 -0.55 -7.15
C LEU A 231 6.88 0.55 -7.85
N GLY A 232 6.79 1.79 -7.35
CA GLY A 232 7.56 2.93 -7.86
C GLY A 232 9.07 2.79 -7.67
N GLY A 233 9.50 2.23 -6.54
CA GLY A 233 10.91 1.94 -6.23
C GLY A 233 11.49 0.88 -7.16
N VAL A 234 10.78 -0.23 -7.34
CA VAL A 234 11.15 -1.31 -8.30
C VAL A 234 11.18 -0.77 -9.74
N TYR A 235 10.21 0.08 -10.11
CA TYR A 235 10.24 0.77 -11.42
C TYR A 235 11.47 1.63 -11.57
N ALA A 236 11.81 2.44 -10.58
CA ALA A 236 12.98 3.31 -10.62
C ALA A 236 14.29 2.52 -10.72
N HIS A 237 14.37 1.34 -10.09
CA HIS A 237 15.49 0.41 -10.22
C HIS A 237 15.62 -0.13 -11.65
N LEU A 238 14.52 -0.63 -12.22
CA LEU A 238 14.52 -1.24 -13.55
C LEU A 238 14.73 -0.21 -14.68
N PHE A 239 14.19 1.00 -14.50
CA PHE A 239 14.15 2.04 -15.54
C PHE A 239 14.59 3.42 -15.03
N PRO A 240 15.77 3.57 -14.39
CA PRO A 240 16.16 4.82 -13.73
C PRO A 240 16.18 6.03 -14.68
N LYS A 241 16.46 5.82 -15.96
CA LYS A 241 16.48 6.88 -16.97
C LYS A 241 15.08 7.32 -17.42
N ASN A 242 14.05 6.52 -17.15
CA ASN A 242 12.67 6.79 -17.54
C ASN A 242 11.86 7.46 -16.43
N VAL A 243 12.44 7.65 -15.24
CA VAL A 243 11.79 8.36 -14.13
C VAL A 243 11.70 9.85 -14.46
N GLY A 244 10.49 10.40 -14.34
CA GLY A 244 10.20 11.82 -14.39
C GLY A 244 10.12 12.43 -12.98
N ARG A 245 9.06 13.21 -12.72
CA ARG A 245 8.77 13.73 -11.38
C ARG A 245 7.97 12.68 -10.62
N ALA A 246 8.52 12.13 -9.55
CA ALA A 246 7.90 11.06 -8.80
C ALA A 246 7.77 11.41 -7.32
N VAL A 247 6.63 11.03 -6.73
CA VAL A 247 6.31 11.19 -5.30
C VAL A 247 5.93 9.83 -4.74
N PHE A 248 6.54 9.47 -3.63
CA PHE A 248 6.22 8.29 -2.82
C PHE A 248 5.67 8.76 -1.47
N ASP A 249 4.42 8.45 -1.19
CA ASP A 249 3.72 8.83 0.04
C ASP A 249 3.28 7.58 0.82
N ALA A 250 3.31 7.61 2.14
CA ALA A 250 3.06 6.43 2.98
C ALA A 250 3.97 5.24 2.62
N VAL A 251 5.24 5.38 2.85
CA VAL A 251 6.30 4.61 2.20
C VAL A 251 6.55 3.25 2.84
N VAL A 252 6.45 2.19 2.05
CA VAL A 252 6.86 0.83 2.44
C VAL A 252 8.38 0.78 2.64
N ASP A 253 8.84 0.13 3.72
CA ASP A 253 10.26 -0.12 3.97
C ASP A 253 10.82 -1.16 2.99
N PRO A 254 11.65 -0.77 2.01
CA PRO A 254 12.16 -1.70 1.00
C PRO A 254 13.24 -2.64 1.55
N THR A 255 13.62 -2.51 2.82
CA THR A 255 14.63 -3.36 3.47
C THR A 255 14.03 -4.37 4.41
N ALA A 256 12.74 -4.28 4.69
CA ALA A 256 12.05 -5.17 5.61
C ALA A 256 11.69 -6.50 4.92
N THR A 257 12.01 -7.61 5.57
CA THR A 257 11.41 -8.91 5.24
C THR A 257 9.92 -8.89 5.60
N SER A 258 9.14 -9.87 5.14
CA SER A 258 7.70 -9.90 5.46
C SER A 258 7.43 -9.95 6.97
N GLU A 259 8.24 -10.67 7.75
CA GLU A 259 8.19 -10.67 9.22
C GLU A 259 8.42 -9.26 9.80
N GLN A 260 9.51 -8.61 9.35
CA GLN A 260 9.86 -7.27 9.83
C GLN A 260 8.80 -6.22 9.44
N GLY A 261 8.24 -6.34 8.24
CA GLY A 261 7.13 -5.50 7.78
C GLY A 261 5.88 -5.67 8.64
N SER A 262 5.45 -6.91 8.89
CA SER A 262 4.30 -7.20 9.76
C SER A 262 4.52 -6.73 11.19
N LEU A 263 5.73 -6.92 11.76
CA LEU A 263 6.09 -6.41 13.08
C LEU A 263 6.11 -4.86 13.12
N GLY A 264 6.58 -4.23 12.04
CA GLY A 264 6.53 -2.78 11.85
C GLY A 264 5.10 -2.27 11.86
N GLN A 265 4.19 -2.93 11.14
CA GLN A 265 2.77 -2.61 11.14
C GLN A 265 2.13 -2.78 12.53
N ALA A 266 2.48 -3.85 13.28
CA ALA A 266 1.99 -4.01 14.64
C ALA A 266 2.34 -2.81 15.52
N LYS A 267 3.57 -2.32 15.44
CA LYS A 267 4.02 -1.11 16.15
C LYS A 267 3.31 0.15 15.66
N GLY A 268 3.14 0.30 14.35
CA GLY A 268 2.50 1.47 13.74
C GLY A 268 1.02 1.57 14.13
N PHE A 269 0.26 0.47 14.04
CA PHE A 269 -1.13 0.45 14.48
C PHE A 269 -1.27 0.67 15.99
N GLN A 270 -0.36 0.14 16.80
CA GLN A 270 -0.38 0.40 18.25
C GLN A 270 -0.10 1.88 18.55
N LEU A 271 0.84 2.51 17.85
CA LEU A 271 1.10 3.94 17.96
C LEU A 271 -0.13 4.77 17.58
N ALA A 272 -0.76 4.46 16.45
CA ALA A 272 -1.96 5.16 15.98
C ALA A 272 -3.14 5.00 16.95
N LEU A 273 -3.32 3.81 17.54
CA LEU A 273 -4.33 3.59 18.58
C LEU A 273 -4.03 4.43 19.83
N GLY A 274 -2.77 4.50 20.26
CA GLY A 274 -2.36 5.35 21.36
C GLY A 274 -2.60 6.85 21.10
N ASN A 275 -2.33 7.31 19.87
CA ASN A 275 -2.60 8.69 19.44
C ASN A 275 -4.11 8.98 19.38
N PHE A 276 -4.93 8.05 18.88
CA PHE A 276 -6.39 8.12 18.95
C PHE A 276 -6.89 8.20 20.40
N ALA A 277 -6.38 7.34 21.28
CA ALA A 277 -6.73 7.36 22.70
C ALA A 277 -6.32 8.68 23.38
N GLN A 278 -5.16 9.23 23.02
CA GLN A 278 -4.72 10.55 23.53
C GLN A 278 -5.62 11.69 23.02
N ASP A 279 -6.06 11.65 21.77
CA ASP A 279 -7.01 12.61 21.20
C ASP A 279 -8.35 12.56 21.97
N CYS A 280 -8.83 11.36 22.27
CA CYS A 280 -10.03 11.15 23.08
C CYS A 280 -9.88 11.76 24.48
N VAL A 281 -8.79 11.47 25.19
CA VAL A 281 -8.50 12.04 26.50
C VAL A 281 -8.43 13.58 26.45
N ASN A 282 -7.82 14.14 25.42
CA ASN A 282 -7.69 15.60 25.26
C ASN A 282 -9.05 16.29 25.05
N ARG A 283 -10.05 15.60 24.48
CA ARG A 283 -11.42 16.10 24.32
C ARG A 283 -12.27 15.97 25.59
N GLY A 284 -11.82 15.21 26.58
CA GLY A 284 -12.53 15.05 27.86
C GLY A 284 -13.95 14.53 27.68
N ASP A 285 -14.93 15.24 28.23
CA ASP A 285 -16.36 14.86 28.19
C ASP A 285 -16.97 14.77 26.77
N GLU A 286 -16.28 15.28 25.75
CA GLU A 286 -16.70 15.12 24.36
C GLU A 286 -16.37 13.73 23.79
N CYS A 287 -15.49 12.98 24.43
CA CYS A 287 -15.21 11.59 24.04
C CYS A 287 -16.15 10.63 24.76
N ARG A 288 -16.72 9.68 23.99
CA ARG A 288 -17.68 8.69 24.50
C ARG A 288 -17.02 7.53 25.25
N LEU A 289 -15.73 7.30 24.99
CA LEU A 289 -15.03 6.14 25.54
C LEU A 289 -14.73 6.33 27.02
N GLN A 290 -14.86 5.24 27.79
CA GLN A 290 -14.49 5.21 29.20
C GLN A 290 -12.95 5.22 29.32
N GLY A 291 -12.44 6.04 30.27
CA GLY A 291 -11.02 6.11 30.58
C GLY A 291 -10.54 7.57 30.67
N SER A 292 -9.66 7.85 31.62
CA SER A 292 -9.06 9.16 31.87
C SER A 292 -7.62 9.26 31.37
N THR A 293 -7.09 8.14 30.87
CA THR A 293 -5.74 8.06 30.28
C THR A 293 -5.77 7.25 28.99
N PRO A 294 -4.83 7.48 28.04
CA PRO A 294 -4.73 6.66 26.84
C PRO A 294 -4.60 5.17 27.13
N LYS A 295 -3.84 4.81 28.18
CA LYS A 295 -3.66 3.40 28.58
C LYS A 295 -4.94 2.74 29.08
N GLU A 296 -5.83 3.48 29.73
CA GLU A 296 -7.14 2.96 30.16
C GLU A 296 -8.03 2.71 28.95
N ILE A 297 -8.05 3.62 27.95
CA ILE A 297 -8.80 3.42 26.70
C ILE A 297 -8.24 2.21 25.94
N GLU A 298 -6.93 2.09 25.79
CA GLU A 298 -6.30 0.91 25.17
C GLU A 298 -6.64 -0.39 25.93
N ALA A 299 -6.63 -0.35 27.26
CA ALA A 299 -7.00 -1.51 28.08
C ALA A 299 -8.47 -1.91 27.88
N ASN A 300 -9.38 -0.96 27.67
CA ASN A 300 -10.77 -1.23 27.36
C ASN A 300 -10.92 -1.87 25.98
N VAL A 301 -10.15 -1.42 24.96
CA VAL A 301 -10.12 -2.07 23.64
C VAL A 301 -9.65 -3.52 23.75
N ILE A 302 -8.58 -3.78 24.51
CA ILE A 302 -8.09 -5.15 24.76
C ILE A 302 -9.14 -5.99 25.48
N ALA A 303 -9.84 -5.41 26.46
CA ALA A 303 -10.92 -6.10 27.18
C ALA A 303 -12.10 -6.43 26.26
N LEU A 304 -12.47 -5.51 25.36
CA LEU A 304 -13.48 -5.74 24.34
C LEU A 304 -13.10 -6.92 23.43
N GLN A 305 -11.86 -6.92 22.87
CA GLN A 305 -11.37 -8.01 22.03
C GLN A 305 -11.45 -9.37 22.75
N LYS A 306 -11.01 -9.45 24.01
CA LYS A 306 -11.10 -10.68 24.82
C LYS A 306 -12.54 -11.15 25.02
N ARG A 307 -13.49 -10.22 25.21
CA ARG A 307 -14.91 -10.59 25.30
C ARG A 307 -15.44 -11.11 23.97
N LEU A 308 -15.06 -10.47 22.85
CA LEU A 308 -15.45 -10.89 21.51
C LEU A 308 -14.87 -12.27 21.13
N ALA A 309 -13.63 -12.56 21.53
CA ALA A 309 -13.02 -13.88 21.36
C ALA A 309 -13.78 -14.97 22.11
N ALA A 310 -14.25 -14.67 23.34
CA ALA A 310 -15.04 -15.61 24.12
C ALA A 310 -16.47 -15.73 23.63
N LYS A 311 -17.08 -14.63 23.18
CA LYS A 311 -18.48 -14.57 22.74
C LYS A 311 -18.66 -13.40 21.75
N PRO A 312 -18.71 -13.69 20.43
CA PRO A 312 -19.06 -12.69 19.43
C PRO A 312 -20.43 -12.05 19.69
N ILE A 313 -20.58 -10.79 19.28
CA ILE A 313 -21.84 -10.03 19.41
C ILE A 313 -22.52 -9.86 18.05
N ALA A 314 -23.79 -9.41 18.04
CA ALA A 314 -24.53 -9.17 16.80
C ALA A 314 -23.83 -8.10 15.93
N GLY A 315 -23.63 -8.42 14.65
CA GLY A 315 -23.07 -7.55 13.64
C GLY A 315 -24.11 -7.14 12.59
N ILE A 316 -23.79 -7.24 11.31
CA ILE A 316 -24.67 -6.86 10.20
C ILE A 316 -25.42 -8.10 9.67
N GLY A 317 -26.74 -8.04 9.64
CA GLY A 317 -27.59 -9.17 9.24
C GLY A 317 -27.48 -10.33 10.22
N ASP A 318 -27.14 -11.51 9.74
CA ASP A 318 -26.89 -12.72 10.52
C ASP A 318 -25.42 -12.92 10.91
N ARG A 319 -24.52 -12.04 10.47
CA ARG A 319 -23.09 -12.10 10.79
C ARG A 319 -22.81 -11.56 12.19
N MET A 320 -21.83 -12.17 12.85
CA MET A 320 -21.41 -11.80 14.19
C MET A 320 -20.10 -11.00 14.13
N LEU A 321 -20.00 -9.92 14.91
CA LEU A 321 -18.74 -9.24 15.15
C LEU A 321 -17.85 -10.13 16.03
N THR A 322 -16.83 -10.74 15.42
CA THR A 322 -15.78 -11.51 16.08
C THR A 322 -14.65 -10.61 16.54
N GLU A 323 -13.71 -11.13 17.34
CA GLU A 323 -12.46 -10.44 17.67
C GLU A 323 -11.72 -10.00 16.40
N SER A 324 -11.54 -10.89 15.43
CA SER A 324 -10.84 -10.62 14.17
C SER A 324 -11.52 -9.53 13.34
N ALA A 325 -12.86 -9.56 13.25
CA ALA A 325 -13.60 -8.51 12.57
C ALA A 325 -13.51 -7.16 13.28
N ALA A 326 -13.51 -7.16 14.63
CA ALA A 326 -13.30 -5.94 15.39
C ALA A 326 -11.87 -5.37 15.19
N ALA A 327 -10.83 -6.23 15.20
CA ALA A 327 -9.45 -5.81 14.93
C ALA A 327 -9.33 -5.16 13.53
N ASN A 328 -9.94 -5.76 12.51
CA ASN A 328 -10.00 -5.20 11.15
C ASN A 328 -10.73 -3.85 11.11
N GLY A 329 -11.87 -3.73 11.80
CA GLY A 329 -12.62 -2.47 11.86
C GLY A 329 -11.86 -1.35 12.55
N ILE A 330 -11.17 -1.66 13.65
CA ILE A 330 -10.29 -0.71 14.35
C ILE A 330 -9.13 -0.31 13.45
N ALA A 331 -8.46 -1.28 12.82
CA ALA A 331 -7.37 -1.01 11.88
C ALA A 331 -7.83 -0.10 10.72
N GLN A 332 -8.96 -0.40 10.09
CA GLN A 332 -9.53 0.43 9.02
C GLN A 332 -9.73 1.89 9.44
N ALA A 333 -10.24 2.12 10.63
CA ALA A 333 -10.47 3.48 11.11
C ALA A 333 -9.18 4.23 11.46
N LEU A 334 -8.12 3.52 11.84
CA LEU A 334 -6.82 4.12 12.15
C LEU A 334 -6.04 4.58 10.91
N TYR A 335 -6.44 4.15 9.70
CA TYR A 335 -5.85 4.65 8.45
C TYR A 335 -6.07 6.14 8.22
N SER A 336 -7.12 6.74 8.79
CA SER A 336 -7.42 8.15 8.61
C SER A 336 -7.97 8.78 9.89
N LYS A 337 -7.43 9.95 10.24
CA LYS A 337 -7.91 10.71 11.40
C LYS A 337 -9.38 11.11 11.27
N GLU A 338 -9.87 11.31 10.05
CA GLU A 338 -11.26 11.62 9.73
C GLU A 338 -12.22 10.46 10.12
N LEU A 339 -11.71 9.23 10.24
CA LEU A 339 -12.48 8.06 10.67
C LEU A 339 -12.48 7.86 12.19
N TRP A 340 -11.67 8.61 12.95
CA TRP A 340 -11.61 8.47 14.41
C TRP A 340 -12.95 8.68 15.12
N PRO A 341 -13.84 9.61 14.71
CA PRO A 341 -15.19 9.70 15.29
C PRO A 341 -16.03 8.44 15.08
N LEU A 342 -15.87 7.76 13.92
CA LEU A 342 -16.54 6.48 13.66
C LEU A 342 -15.94 5.34 14.48
N LEU A 343 -14.62 5.35 14.71
CA LEU A 343 -13.97 4.39 15.60
C LEU A 343 -14.47 4.53 17.03
N GLU A 344 -14.53 5.76 17.53
CA GLU A 344 -15.04 6.06 18.86
C GLU A 344 -16.48 5.55 19.04
N GLN A 345 -17.36 5.90 18.09
CA GLN A 345 -18.74 5.43 18.11
C GLN A 345 -18.82 3.91 18.02
N GLY A 346 -18.06 3.27 17.14
CA GLY A 346 -18.09 1.82 16.95
C GLY A 346 -17.59 1.05 18.18
N LEU A 347 -16.60 1.59 18.90
CA LEU A 347 -16.11 1.01 20.16
C LEU A 347 -17.16 1.16 21.27
N ASP A 348 -17.77 2.33 21.41
CA ASP A 348 -18.84 2.58 22.39
C ASP A 348 -20.07 1.68 22.15
N GLU A 349 -20.52 1.57 20.90
CA GLU A 349 -21.63 0.68 20.49
C GLU A 349 -21.29 -0.80 20.77
N ALA A 350 -20.05 -1.23 20.49
CA ALA A 350 -19.62 -2.60 20.72
C ALA A 350 -19.53 -2.95 22.21
N GLU A 351 -19.16 -2.00 23.07
CA GLU A 351 -19.27 -2.13 24.54
C GLU A 351 -20.71 -2.36 24.97
N GLY A 352 -21.67 -1.72 24.31
CA GLY A 352 -23.12 -1.90 24.49
C GLY A 352 -23.69 -3.16 23.84
N GLY A 353 -22.86 -3.99 23.19
CA GLY A 353 -23.29 -5.24 22.53
C GLY A 353 -23.77 -5.05 21.08
N GLN A 354 -23.51 -3.91 20.43
CA GLN A 354 -23.89 -3.58 19.06
C GLN A 354 -22.63 -3.51 18.17
N GLY A 355 -22.44 -4.50 17.31
CA GLY A 355 -21.21 -4.66 16.51
C GLY A 355 -21.27 -4.10 15.09
N GLN A 356 -22.38 -3.45 14.69
CA GLN A 356 -22.65 -3.11 13.29
C GLN A 356 -21.62 -2.16 12.69
N LEU A 357 -21.23 -1.12 13.43
CA LEU A 357 -20.31 -0.09 12.90
C LEU A 357 -18.89 -0.62 12.75
N LEU A 358 -18.36 -1.33 13.75
CA LEU A 358 -17.03 -1.97 13.62
C LEU A 358 -17.03 -3.03 12.52
N MET A 359 -18.13 -3.77 12.31
CA MET A 359 -18.26 -4.71 11.21
C MET A 359 -18.31 -4.01 9.86
N ALA A 360 -18.98 -2.87 9.73
CA ALA A 360 -18.99 -2.08 8.49
C ALA A 360 -17.59 -1.56 8.13
N LEU A 361 -16.81 -1.15 9.13
CA LEU A 361 -15.41 -0.77 8.94
C LEU A 361 -14.56 -1.99 8.53
N SER A 362 -14.78 -3.15 9.12
CA SER A 362 -14.13 -4.41 8.72
C SER A 362 -14.49 -4.80 7.27
N ASP A 363 -15.76 -4.67 6.89
CA ASP A 363 -16.22 -4.91 5.52
C ASP A 363 -15.51 -3.98 4.52
N ALA A 364 -15.35 -2.70 4.88
CA ALA A 364 -14.62 -1.74 4.04
C ALA A 364 -13.16 -2.13 3.84
N LEU A 365 -12.47 -2.59 4.90
CA LEU A 365 -11.08 -3.07 4.79
C LEU A 365 -10.96 -4.30 3.87
N ASN A 366 -11.93 -5.22 3.96
CA ASN A 366 -11.94 -6.46 3.19
C ASN A 366 -12.54 -6.29 1.78
N GLY A 367 -13.00 -5.09 1.41
CA GLY A 367 -13.59 -4.79 0.11
C GLY A 367 -14.99 -5.38 -0.08
N ARG A 368 -15.75 -5.62 1.00
CA ARG A 368 -17.13 -6.10 0.97
C ARG A 368 -18.12 -4.94 0.86
N ASP A 369 -19.00 -4.98 -0.14
CA ASP A 369 -20.04 -3.96 -0.33
C ASP A 369 -21.31 -4.26 0.50
N GLN A 370 -22.24 -3.29 0.50
CA GLN A 370 -23.52 -3.44 1.22
C GLN A 370 -24.44 -4.54 0.65
N GLN A 371 -24.17 -5.01 -0.56
CA GLN A 371 -24.87 -6.12 -1.19
C GLN A 371 -24.24 -7.48 -0.89
N GLY A 372 -23.17 -7.51 -0.09
CA GLY A 372 -22.44 -8.71 0.30
C GLY A 372 -21.48 -9.23 -0.76
N ARG A 373 -21.10 -8.41 -1.73
CA ARG A 373 -20.15 -8.76 -2.78
C ARG A 373 -18.75 -8.25 -2.41
N TYR A 374 -17.75 -9.03 -2.73
CA TYR A 374 -16.36 -8.67 -2.48
C TYR A 374 -15.68 -8.15 -3.75
N SER A 375 -14.90 -7.07 -3.60
CA SER A 375 -13.87 -6.76 -4.59
C SER A 375 -12.76 -7.81 -4.54
N ASN A 376 -11.92 -7.86 -5.57
CA ASN A 376 -10.82 -8.82 -5.53
C ASN A 376 -9.56 -8.32 -4.77
N ILE A 377 -9.68 -7.26 -3.97
CA ILE A 377 -8.54 -6.66 -3.27
C ILE A 377 -7.80 -7.68 -2.38
N GLY A 378 -8.53 -8.48 -1.60
CA GLY A 378 -7.93 -9.49 -0.72
C GLY A 378 -7.21 -10.60 -1.50
N ALA A 379 -7.82 -11.10 -2.57
CA ALA A 379 -7.23 -12.12 -3.43
C ALA A 379 -5.97 -11.61 -4.14
N ALA A 380 -6.03 -10.40 -4.70
CA ALA A 380 -4.89 -9.77 -5.35
C ALA A 380 -3.78 -9.43 -4.36
N ASN A 381 -4.13 -8.93 -3.16
CA ASN A 381 -3.17 -8.65 -2.09
C ASN A 381 -2.36 -9.90 -1.73
N THR A 382 -3.05 -11.00 -1.42
CA THR A 382 -2.37 -12.26 -1.09
C THR A 382 -1.51 -12.75 -2.26
N ALA A 383 -2.05 -12.74 -3.49
CA ALA A 383 -1.34 -13.25 -4.65
C ALA A 383 -0.07 -12.45 -4.97
N ILE A 384 -0.13 -11.12 -4.91
CA ILE A 384 1.02 -10.23 -5.20
C ILE A 384 2.07 -10.40 -4.10
N ASN A 385 1.69 -10.27 -2.83
CA ASN A 385 2.62 -10.43 -1.72
C ASN A 385 3.31 -11.81 -1.76
N CYS A 386 2.58 -12.89 -2.05
CA CYS A 386 3.16 -14.23 -2.10
C CYS A 386 3.94 -14.52 -3.39
N ALA A 387 3.73 -13.77 -4.47
CA ALA A 387 4.58 -13.81 -5.66
C ALA A 387 5.88 -13.03 -5.47
N ASP A 388 5.87 -12.02 -4.60
CA ASP A 388 7.03 -11.19 -4.31
C ASP A 388 7.90 -11.78 -3.21
N THR A 389 7.34 -12.15 -2.04
CA THR A 389 8.15 -12.66 -0.92
C THR A 389 8.53 -14.13 -1.05
N LYS A 390 9.81 -14.44 -0.78
CA LYS A 390 10.34 -15.83 -0.70
C LYS A 390 10.02 -16.52 0.62
N GLU A 391 9.74 -15.77 1.67
CA GLU A 391 9.47 -16.33 2.98
C GLU A 391 8.23 -17.22 2.96
N ARG A 392 8.36 -18.39 3.58
CA ARG A 392 7.30 -19.37 3.80
C ARG A 392 7.43 -19.87 5.23
N TYR A 393 6.69 -19.24 6.13
CA TYR A 393 6.77 -19.56 7.55
C TYR A 393 5.99 -20.83 7.89
N THR A 394 6.55 -21.65 8.76
CA THR A 394 5.85 -22.77 9.36
C THR A 394 5.07 -22.32 10.60
N LEU A 395 4.07 -23.11 11.02
CA LEU A 395 3.34 -22.89 12.27
C LEU A 395 4.28 -22.73 13.47
N ALA A 396 5.33 -23.57 13.56
CA ALA A 396 6.29 -23.50 14.66
C ALA A 396 7.10 -22.19 14.66
N GLN A 397 7.53 -21.72 13.49
CA GLN A 397 8.26 -20.45 13.36
C GLN A 397 7.35 -19.26 13.72
N THR A 398 6.11 -19.25 13.23
CA THR A 398 5.14 -18.21 13.57
C THR A 398 4.89 -18.16 15.07
N LYS A 399 4.60 -19.30 15.71
CA LYS A 399 4.37 -19.36 17.17
C LYS A 399 5.57 -18.89 17.98
N ALA A 400 6.79 -19.15 17.53
CA ALA A 400 8.01 -18.67 18.19
C ALA A 400 8.13 -17.14 18.16
N LYS A 401 7.50 -16.47 17.18
CA LYS A 401 7.52 -15.00 17.01
C LYS A 401 6.35 -14.27 17.71
N LEU A 402 5.24 -14.94 17.99
CA LEU A 402 4.07 -14.31 18.63
C LEU A 402 4.41 -13.51 19.91
N PRO A 403 5.30 -13.96 20.81
CA PRO A 403 5.65 -13.15 21.99
C PRO A 403 6.22 -11.77 21.64
N GLU A 404 7.01 -11.66 20.56
CA GLU A 404 7.57 -10.40 20.07
C GLU A 404 6.46 -9.49 19.51
N PHE A 405 5.56 -10.05 18.71
CA PHE A 405 4.41 -9.31 18.17
C PHE A 405 3.46 -8.81 19.26
N ARG A 406 3.15 -9.65 20.26
CA ARG A 406 2.32 -9.27 21.42
C ARG A 406 2.95 -8.18 22.28
N ALA A 407 4.27 -8.20 22.41
CA ALA A 407 5.01 -7.15 23.10
C ALA A 407 5.00 -5.84 22.32
N ALA A 408 5.04 -5.90 20.98
CA ALA A 408 4.97 -4.74 20.10
C ALA A 408 3.57 -4.11 20.07
N SER A 409 2.54 -4.94 20.06
CA SER A 409 1.14 -4.49 20.07
C SER A 409 0.25 -5.48 20.82
N PRO A 410 -0.27 -5.11 22.00
CA PRO A 410 -1.26 -5.92 22.70
C PRO A 410 -2.59 -6.07 21.94
N VAL A 411 -2.92 -5.16 21.01
CA VAL A 411 -4.17 -5.15 20.24
C VAL A 411 -4.02 -5.86 18.89
N PHE A 412 -2.94 -5.60 18.16
CA PHE A 412 -2.77 -6.09 16.79
C PHE A 412 -1.70 -7.17 16.65
N GLY A 413 -0.96 -7.47 17.72
CA GLY A 413 0.19 -8.36 17.66
C GLY A 413 -0.16 -9.78 17.27
N ASP A 414 -1.20 -10.37 17.85
CA ASP A 414 -1.63 -11.71 17.44
C ASP A 414 -2.10 -11.73 15.99
N PHE A 415 -2.96 -10.80 15.59
CA PHE A 415 -3.48 -10.68 14.23
C PHE A 415 -2.35 -10.60 13.18
N LEU A 416 -1.39 -9.68 13.37
CA LEU A 416 -0.27 -9.50 12.44
C LEU A 416 0.79 -10.59 12.57
N GLY A 417 0.97 -11.19 13.75
CA GLY A 417 1.87 -12.32 13.93
C GLY A 417 1.37 -13.58 13.20
N TRP A 418 0.08 -13.89 13.30
CA TRP A 418 -0.52 -15.02 12.59
C TRP A 418 -0.57 -14.81 11.07
N SER A 419 -0.63 -13.56 10.58
CA SER A 419 -0.60 -13.23 9.15
C SER A 419 0.70 -13.67 8.45
N MET A 420 1.78 -13.94 9.18
CA MET A 420 3.02 -14.51 8.62
C MET A 420 2.77 -15.83 7.87
N LEU A 421 1.69 -16.56 8.20
CA LEU A 421 1.33 -17.81 7.52
C LEU A 421 0.61 -17.60 6.18
N SER A 422 0.25 -16.38 5.79
CA SER A 422 -0.57 -16.11 4.59
C SER A 422 -0.01 -16.69 3.28
N CYS A 423 1.32 -16.81 3.17
CA CYS A 423 1.98 -17.40 2.01
C CYS A 423 2.42 -18.87 2.21
N THR A 424 2.04 -19.51 3.33
CA THR A 424 2.34 -20.92 3.59
C THR A 424 1.62 -21.80 2.57
N ASP A 425 2.33 -22.74 1.98
CA ASP A 425 1.81 -23.61 0.91
C ASP A 425 1.25 -22.87 -0.31
N TRP A 426 1.64 -21.60 -0.52
CA TRP A 426 1.24 -20.86 -1.72
C TRP A 426 1.80 -21.53 -2.99
N PRO A 427 1.00 -21.68 -4.06
CA PRO A 427 1.36 -22.52 -5.22
C PRO A 427 2.48 -21.94 -6.10
N VAL A 428 2.84 -20.68 -5.91
CA VAL A 428 3.86 -20.00 -6.71
C VAL A 428 5.04 -19.59 -5.83
N PRO A 429 6.31 -19.77 -6.27
CA PRO A 429 7.47 -19.30 -5.54
C PRO A 429 7.53 -17.77 -5.51
N GLY A 430 8.07 -17.20 -4.45
CA GLY A 430 8.32 -15.76 -4.36
C GLY A 430 9.60 -15.33 -5.06
N ALA A 431 9.65 -14.06 -5.46
CA ALA A 431 10.74 -13.49 -6.26
C ALA A 431 11.97 -13.09 -5.43
N TRP A 432 11.78 -12.46 -4.27
CA TRP A 432 12.87 -11.90 -3.45
C TRP A 432 12.59 -11.99 -1.93
N HIS A 433 13.62 -11.74 -1.13
CA HIS A 433 13.47 -11.47 0.31
C HIS A 433 13.12 -10.02 0.57
N THR A 434 13.78 -9.12 -0.16
CA THR A 434 13.48 -7.70 -0.21
C THR A 434 13.70 -7.19 -1.64
N PRO A 435 12.90 -6.22 -2.14
CA PRO A 435 13.08 -5.67 -3.47
C PRO A 435 14.37 -4.83 -3.58
N ASP A 436 14.97 -4.79 -4.76
CA ASP A 436 15.97 -3.77 -5.07
C ASP A 436 15.28 -2.52 -5.64
N VAL A 437 15.48 -1.40 -4.96
CA VAL A 437 14.95 -0.09 -5.34
C VAL A 437 16.06 0.91 -5.66
N SER A 438 17.33 0.46 -5.72
CA SER A 438 18.46 1.33 -6.05
C SER A 438 18.31 1.92 -7.45
N ALA A 439 18.37 3.25 -7.58
CA ALA A 439 18.06 3.94 -8.83
C ALA A 439 19.13 4.96 -9.23
N PRO A 440 20.40 4.55 -9.41
CA PRO A 440 21.48 5.50 -9.74
C PRO A 440 21.23 6.18 -11.09
N GLY A 441 21.31 7.52 -11.09
CA GLY A 441 21.07 8.33 -12.29
C GLY A 441 19.60 8.60 -12.60
N SER A 442 18.68 8.21 -11.72
CA SER A 442 17.27 8.62 -11.77
C SER A 442 17.12 10.12 -11.49
N ALA A 443 16.00 10.69 -11.94
CA ALA A 443 15.56 12.00 -11.44
C ALA A 443 15.26 11.93 -9.93
N PRO A 444 15.28 13.06 -9.21
CA PRO A 444 14.90 13.10 -7.80
C PRO A 444 13.48 12.54 -7.58
N ILE A 445 13.29 11.80 -6.49
CA ILE A 445 12.00 11.24 -6.05
C ILE A 445 11.70 11.82 -4.66
N VAL A 446 10.59 12.52 -4.51
CA VAL A 446 10.14 13.02 -3.19
C VAL A 446 9.53 11.87 -2.42
N VAL A 447 10.06 11.59 -1.25
CA VAL A 447 9.69 10.47 -0.37
C VAL A 447 9.12 11.05 0.91
N ILE A 448 7.83 10.84 1.15
CA ILE A 448 7.10 11.45 2.25
C ILE A 448 6.89 10.42 3.35
N GLY A 449 7.47 10.69 4.52
CA GLY A 449 7.25 9.90 5.74
C GLY A 449 6.30 10.60 6.69
N ASN A 450 5.26 9.90 7.15
CA ASN A 450 4.34 10.39 8.16
C ASN A 450 4.66 9.75 9.53
N THR A 451 4.83 10.57 10.58
CA THR A 451 5.24 10.07 11.89
C THR A 451 4.17 9.29 12.65
N GLY A 452 2.90 9.49 12.30
CA GLY A 452 1.75 8.77 12.86
C GLY A 452 1.13 7.76 11.89
N ASP A 453 1.88 7.26 10.91
CA ASP A 453 1.38 6.28 9.93
C ASP A 453 1.24 4.89 10.57
N PRO A 454 0.01 4.31 10.58
CA PRO A 454 -0.23 3.00 11.17
C PRO A 454 0.31 1.84 10.34
N ALA A 455 0.27 1.95 9.00
CA ALA A 455 0.52 0.83 8.09
C ALA A 455 1.92 0.82 7.51
N THR A 456 2.49 2.01 7.26
CA THR A 456 3.85 2.19 6.75
C THR A 456 4.63 3.13 7.67
N PRO A 457 5.20 2.59 8.77
CA PRO A 457 5.88 3.41 9.77
C PRO A 457 6.96 4.31 9.17
N TYR A 458 7.09 5.52 9.71
CA TYR A 458 7.98 6.60 9.25
C TYR A 458 9.40 6.15 8.85
N GLU A 459 9.97 5.19 9.58
CA GLU A 459 11.32 4.68 9.30
C GLU A 459 11.46 4.09 7.88
N GLY A 460 10.36 3.56 7.31
CA GLY A 460 10.33 3.06 5.93
C GLY A 460 10.69 4.13 4.91
N ALA A 461 10.21 5.36 5.10
CA ALA A 461 10.54 6.48 4.20
C ALA A 461 12.03 6.81 4.23
N ARG A 462 12.64 6.82 5.42
CA ARG A 462 14.08 7.07 5.56
C ARG A 462 14.92 6.00 4.85
N LYS A 463 14.55 4.73 5.02
CA LYS A 463 15.22 3.61 4.35
C LYS A 463 15.01 3.62 2.84
N MET A 464 13.83 4.02 2.36
CA MET A 464 13.59 4.21 0.93
C MET A 464 14.53 5.28 0.37
N VAL A 465 14.67 6.43 1.03
CA VAL A 465 15.62 7.50 0.61
C VAL A 465 17.04 6.98 0.54
N GLU A 466 17.49 6.23 1.54
CA GLU A 466 18.82 5.63 1.57
C GLU A 466 19.02 4.65 0.42
N ARG A 467 18.06 3.76 0.18
CA ARG A 467 18.15 2.70 -0.83
C ARG A 467 18.01 3.20 -2.25
N LEU A 468 17.23 4.23 -2.51
CA LEU A 468 17.18 4.90 -3.82
C LEU A 468 18.55 5.47 -4.22
N GLY A 469 19.35 5.85 -3.25
CA GLY A 469 20.72 6.31 -3.43
C GLY A 469 20.88 7.83 -3.43
N LYS A 470 22.15 8.25 -3.31
CA LYS A 470 22.53 9.66 -3.17
C LYS A 470 22.02 10.52 -4.34
N GLY A 471 21.28 11.56 -4.01
CA GLY A 471 20.75 12.54 -4.97
C GLY A 471 19.47 12.08 -5.67
N VAL A 472 18.93 10.89 -5.34
CA VAL A 472 17.68 10.39 -5.89
C VAL A 472 16.55 10.54 -4.87
N GLY A 473 16.62 9.90 -3.71
CA GLY A 473 15.61 10.06 -2.66
C GLY A 473 15.71 11.42 -1.97
N VAL A 474 14.59 12.14 -1.87
CA VAL A 474 14.48 13.44 -1.18
C VAL A 474 13.40 13.33 -0.11
N GLU A 475 13.81 13.30 1.15
CA GLU A 475 12.91 13.11 2.29
C GLU A 475 12.10 14.39 2.56
N LEU A 476 10.79 14.20 2.77
CA LEU A 476 9.86 15.15 3.35
C LEU A 476 9.19 14.48 4.55
N THR A 477 9.30 15.08 5.72
CA THR A 477 8.67 14.58 6.95
C THR A 477 7.36 15.29 7.20
N TYR A 478 6.29 14.54 7.43
CA TYR A 478 5.03 15.04 7.95
C TYR A 478 4.82 14.56 9.39
N LYS A 479 4.62 15.50 10.32
CA LYS A 479 4.35 15.19 11.74
C LYS A 479 2.85 15.11 12.00
N GLY A 480 2.16 14.21 11.32
CA GLY A 480 0.71 14.05 11.41
C GLY A 480 0.28 12.61 11.65
N GLU A 481 -1.02 12.38 11.58
CA GLU A 481 -1.67 11.10 11.81
C GLU A 481 -2.26 10.54 10.51
N GLY A 482 -2.46 9.22 10.49
CA GLY A 482 -3.08 8.51 9.38
C GLY A 482 -2.10 8.03 8.31
N HIS A 483 -2.63 7.31 7.32
CA HIS A 483 -1.87 6.67 6.26
C HIS A 483 -1.77 7.58 5.03
N GLY A 484 -0.61 8.17 4.83
CA GLY A 484 -0.35 9.18 3.80
C GLY A 484 -0.46 10.62 4.32
N ALA A 485 0.28 11.51 3.66
CA ALA A 485 0.41 12.89 4.08
C ALA A 485 -0.26 13.88 3.11
N TYR A 486 -0.20 13.62 1.80
CA TYR A 486 -0.75 14.56 0.81
C TYR A 486 -2.26 14.74 0.96
N ASN A 487 -2.97 13.64 1.19
CA ASN A 487 -4.43 13.61 1.33
C ASN A 487 -4.92 14.05 2.73
N SER A 488 -4.00 14.28 3.68
CA SER A 488 -4.36 14.91 4.97
C SER A 488 -4.84 16.36 4.82
N GLY A 489 -4.66 16.97 3.64
CA GLY A 489 -4.99 18.37 3.40
C GLY A 489 -3.98 19.35 3.99
N ASP A 490 -2.86 18.89 4.54
CA ASP A 490 -1.83 19.78 5.08
C ASP A 490 -1.21 20.65 3.97
N LYS A 491 -1.28 21.97 4.18
CA LYS A 491 -0.88 22.95 3.17
C LYS A 491 0.63 22.93 2.90
N CYS A 492 1.45 22.64 3.90
CA CYS A 492 2.91 22.55 3.74
C CYS A 492 3.27 21.36 2.85
N VAL A 493 2.70 20.18 3.12
CA VAL A 493 2.89 18.98 2.29
C VAL A 493 2.41 19.22 0.87
N GLN A 494 1.16 19.70 0.71
CA GLN A 494 0.58 19.97 -0.61
C GLN A 494 1.39 20.99 -1.40
N GLN A 495 1.86 22.08 -0.77
CA GLN A 495 2.67 23.09 -1.42
C GLN A 495 4.03 22.53 -1.88
N ALA A 496 4.72 21.77 -1.04
CA ALA A 496 6.00 21.16 -1.39
C ALA A 496 5.85 20.18 -2.56
N VAL A 497 4.87 19.28 -2.51
CA VAL A 497 4.59 18.30 -3.55
C VAL A 497 4.13 18.96 -4.86
N ASN A 498 3.20 19.93 -4.79
CA ASN A 498 2.71 20.63 -5.97
C ASN A 498 3.81 21.46 -6.63
N SER A 499 4.66 22.16 -5.86
CA SER A 499 5.80 22.88 -6.41
C SER A 499 6.80 21.96 -7.10
N TYR A 500 7.00 20.76 -6.56
CA TYR A 500 7.85 19.76 -7.21
C TYR A 500 7.19 19.21 -8.49
N LEU A 501 5.95 18.74 -8.42
CA LEU A 501 5.29 18.13 -9.57
C LEU A 501 4.99 19.14 -10.68
N LEU A 502 4.57 20.38 -10.36
CA LEU A 502 4.19 21.38 -11.36
C LEU A 502 5.37 22.18 -11.88
N ASP A 503 6.31 22.56 -11.00
CA ASP A 503 7.41 23.49 -11.35
C ASP A 503 8.79 22.82 -11.38
N GLY A 504 8.90 21.56 -10.92
CA GLY A 504 10.18 20.86 -10.80
C GLY A 504 11.05 21.35 -9.63
N LYS A 505 10.47 22.07 -8.68
CA LYS A 505 11.18 22.59 -7.51
C LYS A 505 11.30 21.51 -6.45
N VAL A 506 12.44 20.84 -6.41
CA VAL A 506 12.73 19.82 -5.40
C VAL A 506 12.72 20.46 -4.01
N PRO A 507 11.94 19.92 -3.02
CA PRO A 507 11.96 20.46 -1.67
C PRO A 507 13.36 20.34 -1.06
N PRO A 508 13.78 21.30 -0.19
CA PRO A 508 15.03 21.20 0.53
C PRO A 508 15.12 19.90 1.33
N ALA A 509 16.31 19.31 1.40
CA ALA A 509 16.53 18.13 2.22
C ALA A 509 16.19 18.40 3.69
N GLY A 510 15.46 17.48 4.33
CA GLY A 510 15.02 17.63 5.72
C GLY A 510 13.83 18.58 5.89
N THR A 511 13.06 18.86 4.83
CA THR A 511 11.79 19.59 4.96
C THR A 511 10.86 18.87 5.92
N VAL A 512 10.36 19.60 6.94
CA VAL A 512 9.41 19.09 7.94
C VAL A 512 8.14 19.91 7.88
N CYS A 513 7.02 19.24 7.67
CA CYS A 513 5.68 19.79 7.75
C CYS A 513 5.02 19.37 9.06
N THR A 514 4.39 20.31 9.77
CA THR A 514 3.70 20.06 11.02
C THR A 514 2.26 20.56 10.88
N PRO A 515 1.25 19.73 11.19
CA PRO A 515 -0.14 20.15 11.14
C PRO A 515 -0.37 21.45 11.94
N ALA A 516 -1.19 22.34 11.40
CA ALA A 516 -1.63 23.48 12.18
C ALA A 516 -2.39 23.00 13.43
N PRO A 517 -2.24 23.67 14.58
CA PRO A 517 -3.06 23.38 15.74
C PRO A 517 -4.54 23.43 15.38
N ALA A 518 -5.32 22.48 15.90
CA ALA A 518 -6.77 22.54 15.74
C ALA A 518 -7.28 23.92 16.21
N PRO A 519 -8.22 24.55 15.48
CA PRO A 519 -8.78 25.81 15.93
C PRO A 519 -9.38 25.64 17.33
N THR A 520 -8.92 26.42 18.27
CA THR A 520 -9.48 26.45 19.63
C THR A 520 -10.98 26.73 19.49
N PRO A 521 -11.88 25.94 20.12
CA PRO A 521 -13.30 26.23 20.10
C PRO A 521 -13.51 27.67 20.58
N THR A 522 -13.92 28.55 19.71
CA THR A 522 -14.36 29.89 20.10
C THR A 522 -15.61 29.69 20.91
N SER A 523 -15.53 29.92 22.22
CA SER A 523 -16.71 30.00 23.09
C SER A 523 -17.61 31.11 22.53
N THR A 524 -18.59 30.72 21.72
CA THR A 524 -19.68 31.59 21.35
C THR A 524 -20.52 31.81 22.61
N SER A 525 -20.20 32.89 23.33
CA SER A 525 -21.07 33.39 24.40
C SER A 525 -22.39 33.80 23.74
N THR A 526 -23.38 32.91 23.79
CA THR A 526 -24.77 33.23 23.46
C THR A 526 -25.26 34.21 24.53
N SER A 527 -25.18 35.49 24.19
CA SER A 527 -25.89 36.51 24.96
C SER A 527 -27.38 36.30 24.73
N THR A 528 -28.04 35.59 25.64
CA THR A 528 -29.47 35.54 25.77
C THR A 528 -30.00 36.95 26.11
N SER A 529 -30.39 37.71 25.10
CA SER A 529 -31.21 38.90 25.33
C SER A 529 -32.61 38.43 25.71
N THR A 530 -32.91 38.46 26.99
CA THR A 530 -34.28 38.37 27.53
C THR A 530 -35.05 39.63 27.11
N SER A 531 -35.84 39.53 26.06
CA SER A 531 -36.91 40.51 25.79
C SER A 531 -38.17 40.04 26.50
N SER A 532 -38.54 40.78 27.57
CA SER A 532 -39.86 40.68 28.21
C SER A 532 -40.96 41.01 27.21
N PRO A 533 -42.10 40.28 27.17
CA PRO A 533 -43.28 40.73 26.44
C PRO A 533 -44.02 41.80 27.27
N ALA A 534 -44.18 43.00 26.69
CA ALA A 534 -45.12 44.00 27.17
C ALA A 534 -46.54 43.55 26.84
N ALA A 535 -47.41 43.66 27.82
CA ALA A 535 -48.84 43.44 27.73
C ALA A 535 -49.53 44.53 26.88
N ALA A 536 -50.40 44.12 25.95
CA ALA A 536 -51.67 44.77 25.57
C ALA A 536 -52.52 43.78 24.75
#